data_a6ff9b0baec59ada5f5c2099ae3ccc84
#
_entry.id   a6ff9b0baec59ada5f5c2099ae3ccc84
#
_cell.length_a   1.000
_cell.length_b   1.000
_cell.length_c   1.000
_cell.angle_alpha   90.00
_cell.angle_beta   90.00
_cell.angle_gamma   90.00
#
_symmetry.space_group_name_H-M   'P 1'
#
loop_
_entity.id
_entity.type
_entity.pdbx_description
1 polymer ?
#
loop_
_entity_poly.entity_id
_entity_poly.type
_entity_poly.pdbx_seq_one_letter_code
_entity_poly.pdbx_strand_id
1 'polypeptide(L)'
;MSSRSKRKGSGYELEVVRAHQALGVQASKQPLSGALGGKYSGDVQIAGLICECKRRRKGFSTLYKALEQGGGSDALFVRDDNQETLVVLPWSTWTQIIGWLRWAKIYPAETTIEDET
;
A
#
# COMPACT_ATOMS: atom_id res chain seq x y z
N MET A 1 -2.32 -2.52 24.13
CA MET A 1 -1.19 -2.51 23.17
C MET A 1 -0.02 -1.76 23.74
N SER A 2 1.17 -2.29 23.59
CA SER A 2 2.37 -1.64 24.12
C SER A 2 2.73 -0.42 23.28
N SER A 3 3.44 0.53 23.89
CA SER A 3 3.90 1.70 23.15
C SER A 3 4.88 1.33 22.04
N ARG A 4 5.61 0.24 22.21
CA ARG A 4 6.50 -0.25 21.14
C ARG A 4 5.71 -0.67 19.91
N SER A 5 4.59 -1.36 20.09
CA SER A 5 3.75 -1.79 18.96
C SER A 5 3.10 -0.59 18.27
N LYS A 6 2.68 0.41 19.04
CA LYS A 6 2.12 1.63 18.46
C LYS A 6 3.14 2.37 17.62
N ARG A 7 4.37 2.52 18.13
CA ARG A 7 5.42 3.20 17.38
C ARG A 7 5.79 2.46 16.11
N LYS A 8 5.83 1.12 16.15
CA LYS A 8 6.12 0.32 14.97
C LYS A 8 5.08 0.54 13.90
N GLY A 9 3.79 0.47 14.26
CA GLY A 9 2.71 0.66 13.31
C GLY A 9 2.69 2.06 12.72
N SER A 10 2.81 3.08 13.56
CA SER A 10 2.80 4.47 13.10
C SER A 10 4.00 4.78 12.23
N GLY A 11 5.16 4.25 12.57
CA GLY A 11 6.37 4.43 11.76
C GLY A 11 6.22 3.81 10.38
N TYR A 12 5.61 2.63 10.30
CA TYR A 12 5.41 1.96 9.03
C TYR A 12 4.39 2.71 8.15
N GLU A 13 3.32 3.22 8.75
CA GLU A 13 2.35 4.03 8.00
C GLU A 13 3.04 5.23 7.36
N LEU A 14 3.87 5.92 8.11
CA LEU A 14 4.59 7.08 7.60
C LEU A 14 5.58 6.69 6.51
N GLU A 15 6.27 5.57 6.67
CA GLU A 15 7.17 5.03 5.65
C GLU A 15 6.43 4.79 4.34
N VAL A 16 5.25 4.16 4.41
CA VAL A 16 4.43 3.87 3.23
C VAL A 16 3.98 5.16 2.56
N VAL A 17 3.52 6.13 3.33
CA VAL A 17 3.09 7.42 2.79
C VAL A 17 4.24 8.11 2.08
N ARG A 18 5.39 8.21 2.72
CA ARG A 18 6.54 8.89 2.15
C ARG A 18 7.07 8.20 0.90
N ALA A 19 7.05 6.87 0.89
CA ALA A 19 7.49 6.11 -0.28
C ALA A 19 6.61 6.41 -1.49
N HIS A 20 5.29 6.53 -1.28
CA HIS A 20 4.38 6.88 -2.37
C HIS A 20 4.56 8.33 -2.82
N GLN A 21 4.72 9.25 -1.89
CA GLN A 21 4.96 10.66 -2.23
C GLN A 21 6.23 10.80 -3.07
N ALA A 22 7.27 10.03 -2.74
CA ALA A 22 8.51 10.03 -3.52
C ALA A 22 8.29 9.55 -4.96
N LEU A 23 7.28 8.72 -5.19
CA LEU A 23 6.91 8.27 -6.53
C LEU A 23 5.97 9.26 -7.24
N GLY A 24 5.62 10.37 -6.59
CA GLY A 24 4.72 11.34 -7.15
C GLY A 24 3.24 10.98 -7.00
N VAL A 25 2.92 10.11 -6.06
CA VAL A 25 1.55 9.68 -5.81
C VAL A 25 1.03 10.39 -4.56
N GLN A 26 -0.19 10.91 -4.65
CA GLN A 26 -0.83 11.55 -3.50
C GLN A 26 -1.04 10.53 -2.40
N ALA A 27 -0.56 10.82 -1.20
CA ALA A 27 -0.67 9.91 -0.08
C ALA A 27 -0.62 10.69 1.23
N SER A 28 -1.37 10.22 2.22
CA SER A 28 -1.40 10.84 3.54
C SER A 28 -1.88 9.84 4.57
N LYS A 29 -1.53 10.08 5.83
CA LYS A 29 -2.10 9.29 6.93
C LYS A 29 -3.54 9.75 7.15
N GLN A 30 -4.40 8.81 7.54
CA GLN A 30 -5.76 9.15 7.92
C GLN A 30 -5.75 9.83 9.28
N PRO A 31 -6.42 10.98 9.40
CA PRO A 31 -6.55 11.62 10.70
C PRO A 31 -7.30 10.70 11.65
N LEU A 32 -6.85 10.59 12.90
CA LEU A 32 -7.50 9.76 13.91
C LEU A 32 -7.75 8.34 13.43
N SER A 33 -6.74 7.75 12.80
CA SER A 33 -6.81 6.41 12.25
C SER A 33 -7.47 5.44 13.22
N GLY A 34 -8.52 4.75 12.75
CA GLY A 34 -9.26 3.79 13.56
C GLY A 34 -10.24 4.38 14.55
N ALA A 35 -10.20 5.68 14.82
CA ALA A 35 -11.06 6.28 15.82
C ALA A 35 -12.45 6.61 15.29
N LEU A 36 -12.55 6.96 14.02
CA LEU A 36 -13.82 7.37 13.41
C LEU A 36 -14.60 6.23 12.80
N GLY A 37 -13.96 5.12 12.53
CA GLY A 37 -14.62 3.98 11.90
C GLY A 37 -15.06 4.27 10.46
N GLY A 38 -15.77 3.33 9.87
CA GLY A 38 -16.30 3.46 8.52
C GLY A 38 -15.22 3.74 7.50
N LYS A 39 -15.49 4.66 6.58
CA LYS A 39 -14.54 4.99 5.51
C LYS A 39 -13.27 5.66 6.03
N TYR A 40 -13.25 6.06 7.28
CA TYR A 40 -12.08 6.69 7.88
C TYR A 40 -11.28 5.73 8.74
N SER A 41 -11.62 4.45 8.72
CA SER A 41 -10.98 3.46 9.59
C SER A 41 -9.64 2.95 9.09
N GLY A 42 -9.30 3.17 7.83
CA GLY A 42 -8.02 2.75 7.30
C GLY A 42 -6.86 3.58 7.83
N ASP A 43 -5.65 3.07 7.69
CA ASP A 43 -4.46 3.71 8.22
C ASP A 43 -3.96 4.86 7.37
N VAL A 44 -4.01 4.70 6.05
CA VAL A 44 -3.47 5.70 5.11
C VAL A 44 -4.39 5.81 3.90
N GLN A 45 -4.25 6.91 3.19
CA GLN A 45 -4.94 7.12 1.93
C GLN A 45 -3.90 7.28 0.83
N ILE A 46 -4.06 6.53 -0.26
CA ILE A 46 -3.12 6.55 -1.37
C ILE A 46 -3.92 6.68 -2.66
N ALA A 47 -3.71 7.78 -3.38
CA ALA A 47 -4.43 8.06 -4.62
C ALA A 47 -5.95 7.93 -4.46
N GLY A 48 -6.46 8.35 -3.30
CA GLY A 48 -7.89 8.27 -2.99
C GLY A 48 -8.35 6.94 -2.43
N LEU A 49 -7.50 5.94 -2.38
CA LEU A 49 -7.84 4.63 -1.84
C LEU A 49 -7.50 4.54 -0.36
N ILE A 50 -8.40 3.97 0.41
CA ILE A 50 -8.18 3.76 1.84
C ILE A 50 -7.43 2.45 2.02
N CYS A 51 -6.28 2.52 2.67
CA CYS A 51 -5.37 1.38 2.77
C CYS A 51 -5.03 1.07 4.21
N GLU A 52 -4.82 -0.20 4.49
CA GLU A 52 -4.34 -0.68 5.78
C GLU A 52 -2.86 -1.02 5.68
N CYS A 53 -2.11 -0.68 6.73
CA CYS A 53 -0.71 -1.03 6.83
C CYS A 53 -0.51 -2.02 7.96
N LYS A 54 0.15 -3.13 7.67
CA LYS A 54 0.43 -4.16 8.66
C LYS A 54 1.90 -4.51 8.58
N ARG A 55 2.60 -4.35 9.68
CA ARG A 55 3.99 -4.78 9.80
C ARG A 55 4.12 -5.67 11.00
N ARG A 56 4.69 -6.85 10.80
CA ARG A 56 4.88 -7.83 11.86
C ARG A 56 6.32 -8.31 11.83
N ARG A 57 6.81 -8.76 12.99
CA ARG A 57 8.11 -9.41 13.07
C ARG A 57 8.15 -10.58 12.09
N LYS A 58 7.10 -11.37 12.04
CA LYS A 58 6.84 -12.38 11.03
C LYS A 58 5.37 -12.71 11.11
N GLY A 59 4.84 -13.38 10.12
CA GLY A 59 3.41 -13.67 10.05
C GLY A 59 2.92 -13.69 8.63
N PHE A 60 3.74 -13.21 7.71
CA PHE A 60 3.42 -13.22 6.30
C PHE A 60 4.32 -14.15 5.50
N SER A 61 4.96 -15.11 6.18
CA SER A 61 5.93 -15.99 5.54
C SER A 61 5.33 -16.82 4.40
N THR A 62 4.07 -17.19 4.52
CA THR A 62 3.38 -17.95 3.46
C THR A 62 3.32 -17.14 2.17
N LEU A 63 3.05 -15.83 2.28
CA LEU A 63 3.00 -14.96 1.12
C LEU A 63 4.38 -14.80 0.48
N TYR A 64 5.40 -14.57 1.29
CA TYR A 64 6.77 -14.44 0.78
C TYR A 64 7.23 -15.72 0.10
N LYS A 65 6.96 -16.87 0.71
CA LYS A 65 7.35 -18.15 0.13
C LYS A 65 6.65 -18.42 -1.19
N ALA A 66 5.36 -18.09 -1.26
CA ALA A 66 4.61 -18.27 -2.50
C ALA A 66 5.16 -17.40 -3.64
N LEU A 67 5.55 -16.16 -3.31
CA LEU A 67 6.14 -15.27 -4.29
C LEU A 67 7.52 -15.74 -4.78
N GLU A 68 8.26 -16.48 -3.94
CA GLU A 68 9.60 -16.96 -4.29
C GLU A 68 9.59 -18.23 -5.12
N GLN A 69 8.48 -18.92 -5.23
CA GLN A 69 8.41 -20.17 -5.99
C GLN A 69 8.76 -19.94 -7.45
N GLY A 70 9.41 -20.91 -8.03
CA GLY A 70 9.76 -20.88 -9.45
C GLY A 70 10.78 -19.81 -9.83
N GLY A 71 11.59 -19.36 -8.86
CA GLY A 71 12.60 -18.34 -9.12
C GLY A 71 12.12 -16.91 -8.90
N GLY A 72 10.94 -16.77 -8.33
CA GLY A 72 10.37 -15.47 -8.02
C GLY A 72 9.23 -15.10 -8.96
N SER A 73 8.20 -14.50 -8.38
CA SER A 73 7.02 -14.04 -9.13
C SER A 73 6.81 -12.56 -8.91
N ASP A 74 6.29 -11.90 -9.93
CA ASP A 74 6.01 -10.47 -9.85
C ASP A 74 4.68 -10.18 -9.17
N ALA A 75 3.80 -11.14 -9.08
CA ALA A 75 2.49 -10.99 -8.44
C ALA A 75 2.00 -12.35 -7.97
N LEU A 76 1.18 -12.32 -6.94
CA LEU A 76 0.55 -13.51 -6.39
C LEU A 76 -0.94 -13.29 -6.31
N PHE A 77 -1.72 -14.20 -6.83
CA PHE A 77 -3.18 -14.17 -6.72
C PHE A 77 -3.58 -15.27 -5.72
N VAL A 78 -4.34 -14.89 -4.71
CA VAL A 78 -4.76 -15.84 -3.67
C VAL A 78 -6.25 -15.71 -3.43
N ARG A 79 -6.88 -16.81 -3.06
CA ARG A 79 -8.29 -16.80 -2.74
C ARG A 79 -8.63 -17.97 -1.83
N ASP A 80 -9.36 -17.70 -0.77
CA ASP A 80 -10.04 -18.74 -0.03
C ASP A 80 -11.38 -19.02 -0.71
N ASP A 81 -11.92 -20.20 -0.49
CA ASP A 81 -13.22 -20.55 -1.07
C ASP A 81 -14.26 -19.53 -0.64
N ASN A 82 -15.11 -19.12 -1.59
CA ASN A 82 -16.22 -18.18 -1.37
C ASN A 82 -15.76 -16.78 -0.95
N GLN A 83 -14.50 -16.45 -1.19
CA GLN A 83 -13.96 -15.12 -0.93
C GLN A 83 -13.49 -14.47 -2.21
N GLU A 84 -13.30 -13.18 -2.17
CA GLU A 84 -12.76 -12.42 -3.28
C GLU A 84 -11.28 -12.75 -3.47
N THR A 85 -10.83 -12.80 -4.70
CA THR A 85 -9.41 -12.94 -5.00
C THR A 85 -8.65 -11.71 -4.51
N LEU A 86 -7.53 -11.95 -3.85
CA LEU A 86 -6.61 -10.89 -3.45
C LEU A 86 -5.39 -10.91 -4.34
N VAL A 87 -4.84 -9.74 -4.60
CA VAL A 87 -3.61 -9.60 -5.37
C VAL A 87 -2.51 -9.13 -4.43
N VAL A 88 -1.42 -9.87 -4.38
CA VAL A 88 -0.28 -9.55 -3.53
C VAL A 88 0.88 -9.20 -4.45
N LEU A 89 1.46 -8.03 -4.26
CA LEU A 89 2.52 -7.51 -5.12
C LEU A 89 3.75 -7.16 -4.28
N PRO A 90 4.95 -7.59 -4.69
CA PRO A 90 6.15 -6.99 -4.12
C PRO A 90 6.18 -5.50 -4.41
N TRP A 91 6.85 -4.75 -3.56
CA TRP A 91 6.98 -3.30 -3.76
C TRP A 91 7.56 -2.97 -5.14
N SER A 92 8.52 -3.77 -5.60
CA SER A 92 9.13 -3.56 -6.92
C SER A 92 8.11 -3.63 -8.06
N THR A 93 7.19 -4.60 -8.01
CA THR A 93 6.13 -4.69 -9.01
C THR A 93 5.19 -3.51 -8.91
N TRP A 94 4.83 -3.13 -7.67
CA TRP A 94 3.92 -2.01 -7.43
C TRP A 94 4.49 -0.71 -8.00
N THR A 95 5.77 -0.44 -7.77
CA THR A 95 6.41 0.76 -8.32
C THR A 95 6.45 0.76 -9.84
N GLN A 96 6.61 -0.42 -10.44
CA GLN A 96 6.58 -0.55 -11.89
C GLN A 96 5.21 -0.20 -12.45
N ILE A 97 4.15 -0.69 -11.81
CA ILE A 97 2.78 -0.39 -12.23
C ILE A 97 2.50 1.11 -12.08
N ILE A 98 2.92 1.70 -10.97
CA ILE A 98 2.77 3.15 -10.77
C ILE A 98 3.49 3.92 -11.87
N GLY A 99 4.69 3.48 -12.25
CA GLY A 99 5.42 4.10 -13.33
C GLY A 99 4.68 4.07 -14.65
N TRP A 100 4.05 2.94 -14.97
CA TRP A 100 3.25 2.84 -16.19
C TRP A 100 2.06 3.80 -16.15
N LEU A 101 1.35 3.86 -15.01
CA LEU A 101 0.19 4.74 -14.86
C LEU A 101 0.60 6.21 -14.94
N ARG A 102 1.71 6.58 -14.35
CA ARG A 102 2.24 7.94 -14.44
C ARG A 102 2.58 8.32 -15.86
N TRP A 103 3.26 7.42 -16.55
CA TRP A 103 3.60 7.65 -17.95
C TRP A 103 2.34 7.87 -18.78
N ALA A 104 1.29 7.10 -18.51
CA ALA A 104 0.00 7.22 -19.20
C ALA A 104 -0.87 8.34 -18.66
N LYS A 105 -0.49 8.99 -17.55
CA LYS A 105 -1.24 10.06 -16.89
C LYS A 105 -2.66 9.66 -16.50
N ILE A 106 -2.79 8.44 -15.98
CA ILE A 106 -4.11 7.86 -15.68
C ILE A 106 -4.52 8.06 -14.23
N TYR A 107 -3.57 8.13 -13.27
CA TYR A 107 -3.91 8.20 -11.86
C TYR A 107 -3.63 9.61 -11.29
N PRO A 108 -4.25 9.97 -10.15
CA PRO A 108 -4.00 11.26 -9.52
C PRO A 108 -2.56 11.37 -9.03
N ALA A 109 -1.90 12.49 -9.31
CA ALA A 109 -0.55 12.77 -8.84
C ALA A 109 -0.58 13.92 -7.84
N GLU A 110 0.52 14.09 -7.10
CA GLU A 110 0.65 15.19 -6.16
C GLU A 110 0.61 16.53 -6.86
N THR A 111 1.34 16.64 -7.95
CA THR A 111 1.42 17.85 -8.74
C THR A 111 0.25 17.87 -9.71
N THR A 112 -0.50 18.95 -9.74
CA THR A 112 -1.71 19.00 -10.54
C THR A 112 -1.69 20.06 -11.61
N ILE A 113 -1.16 21.21 -11.34
CA ILE A 113 -1.31 22.35 -12.26
C ILE A 113 -0.48 22.17 -13.52
N GLU A 114 0.74 21.73 -13.38
CA GLU A 114 1.65 21.55 -14.52
C GLU A 114 1.19 20.44 -15.45
N ASP A 115 0.37 19.55 -14.95
CA ASP A 115 -0.08 18.40 -15.72
C ASP A 115 -1.22 18.75 -16.68
N GLU A 116 -1.71 19.95 -16.61
CA GLU A 116 -2.83 20.37 -17.44
C GLU A 116 -2.43 20.91 -18.81
N THR A 117 -1.17 21.07 -19.05
CA THR A 117 -0.69 21.60 -20.34
C THR A 117 -0.56 20.54 -21.44
#